data_a1e092137ae4cecfd0913d9f3533c3aa
#
_entry.id   a1e092137ae4cecfd0913d9f3533c3aa
#
_cell.length_a   1.000
_cell.length_b   1.000
_cell.length_c   1.000
_cell.angle_alpha   90.00
_cell.angle_beta   90.00
_cell.angle_gamma   90.00
#
_symmetry.space_group_name_H-M   'P 1'
#
loop_
_entity.id
_entity.type
_entity.pdbx_description
1 polymer ?
#
loop_
_entity_poly.entity_id
_entity_poly.type
_entity_poly.pdbx_seq_one_letter_code
_entity_poly.pdbx_strand_id
1 'polypeptide(L)'
;MVRIEGLRKSFGDLEVLRDINLDVMPGQVVTIIGASGSGKSTLLRCINLLETPDAGHVWFHGADLAAEHVDVNRVREKIGMVFQGFNLFNNMNVLDNCTLAPVTLKKMGKAEAEEVALRHLESVGLADFARADVNNLSGGQKQRVAIARALCMQPDLMLFDEPTSALDPEIVGEVLEVMRRLAADGMTMVVVTHEMAFARNVSDEVVFMDKGVIAEKGAPEKLFSLPEHPRTREFLSRYLEG
;
A
#
# COMPACT_ATOMS: atom_id res chain seq x y z
N MET A 1 -1.23 15.39 0.86
CA MET A 1 -0.81 14.28 1.76
C MET A 1 0.64 13.89 1.49
N VAL A 2 0.92 13.30 0.33
CA VAL A 2 2.28 12.99 -0.15
C VAL A 2 2.58 13.79 -1.39
N ARG A 3 3.82 14.30 -1.52
CA ARG A 3 4.35 14.92 -2.74
C ARG A 3 5.74 14.38 -3.00
N ILE A 4 5.99 13.94 -4.20
CA ILE A 4 7.26 13.37 -4.66
C ILE A 4 7.77 14.21 -5.80
N GLU A 5 9.01 14.68 -5.72
CA GLU A 5 9.64 15.51 -6.74
C GLU A 5 11.03 14.98 -7.09
N GLY A 6 11.23 14.68 -8.37
CA GLY A 6 12.52 14.29 -8.92
C GLY A 6 13.13 13.06 -8.27
N LEU A 7 12.31 12.13 -7.73
CA LEU A 7 12.79 10.99 -6.94
C LEU A 7 13.60 10.04 -7.82
N ARG A 8 14.80 9.69 -7.32
CA ARG A 8 15.70 8.72 -7.94
C ARG A 8 16.13 7.66 -6.93
N LYS A 9 16.28 6.42 -7.42
CA LYS A 9 16.79 5.31 -6.61
C LYS A 9 17.56 4.32 -7.49
N SER A 10 18.76 3.96 -7.04
CA SER A 10 19.59 2.94 -7.66
C SER A 10 19.97 1.85 -6.66
N PHE A 11 20.25 0.66 -7.15
CA PHE A 11 20.85 -0.44 -6.41
C PHE A 11 22.11 -0.88 -7.16
N GLY A 12 23.28 -0.50 -6.64
CA GLY A 12 24.52 -0.59 -7.39
C GLY A 12 24.44 0.23 -8.68
N ASP A 13 24.75 -0.39 -9.81
CA ASP A 13 24.74 0.25 -11.13
C ASP A 13 23.32 0.30 -11.77
N LEU A 14 22.32 -0.33 -11.14
CA LEU A 14 20.96 -0.38 -11.67
C LEU A 14 20.13 0.79 -11.16
N GLU A 15 19.83 1.77 -12.02
CA GLU A 15 18.89 2.85 -11.72
C GLU A 15 17.44 2.33 -11.87
N VAL A 16 16.73 2.21 -10.73
CA VAL A 16 15.38 1.63 -10.64
C VAL A 16 14.29 2.70 -10.70
N LEU A 17 14.52 3.88 -10.10
CA LEU A 17 13.61 5.02 -10.18
C LEU A 17 14.34 6.20 -10.80
N ARG A 18 13.68 6.86 -11.78
CA ARG A 18 14.26 7.91 -12.61
C ARG A 18 13.32 9.10 -12.67
N ASP A 19 13.60 10.13 -11.88
CA ASP A 19 12.86 11.39 -11.93
C ASP A 19 11.34 11.22 -11.72
N ILE A 20 10.96 10.50 -10.66
CA ILE A 20 9.54 10.26 -10.32
C ILE A 20 8.94 11.51 -9.70
N ASN A 21 7.78 11.93 -10.25
CA ASN A 21 7.00 13.07 -9.79
C ASN A 21 5.54 12.64 -9.58
N LEU A 22 5.05 12.68 -8.33
CA LEU A 22 3.71 12.20 -7.97
C LEU A 22 3.17 12.98 -6.76
N ASP A 23 1.90 13.38 -6.85
CA ASP A 23 1.16 13.95 -5.73
C ASP A 23 0.05 12.97 -5.31
N VAL A 24 -0.18 12.85 -4.00
CA VAL A 24 -1.31 12.09 -3.44
C VAL A 24 -2.04 13.00 -2.46
N MET A 25 -3.31 13.27 -2.74
CA MET A 25 -4.15 14.15 -1.93
C MET A 25 -4.79 13.38 -0.76
N PRO A 26 -5.18 14.05 0.34
CA PRO A 26 -5.94 13.40 1.40
C PRO A 26 -7.23 12.77 0.88
N GLY A 27 -7.52 11.55 1.31
CA GLY A 27 -8.69 10.77 0.89
C GLY A 27 -8.60 10.18 -0.52
N GLN A 28 -7.51 10.43 -1.25
CA GLN A 28 -7.32 9.93 -2.62
C GLN A 28 -6.80 8.49 -2.64
N VAL A 29 -7.30 7.70 -3.57
CA VAL A 29 -6.76 6.38 -3.93
C VAL A 29 -5.96 6.49 -5.22
N VAL A 30 -4.65 6.35 -5.12
CA VAL A 30 -3.73 6.29 -6.26
C VAL A 30 -3.31 4.86 -6.50
N THR A 31 -3.59 4.32 -7.68
CA THR A 31 -3.15 2.97 -8.04
C THR A 31 -2.00 3.02 -9.03
N ILE A 32 -0.94 2.28 -8.73
CA ILE A 32 0.25 2.16 -9.56
C ILE A 32 0.23 0.80 -10.25
N ILE A 33 0.19 0.82 -11.58
CA ILE A 33 0.24 -0.36 -12.44
C ILE A 33 1.50 -0.36 -13.32
N GLY A 34 1.86 -1.50 -13.88
CA GLY A 34 3.01 -1.63 -14.77
C GLY A 34 3.67 -2.99 -14.70
N ALA A 35 4.60 -3.26 -15.61
CA ALA A 35 5.29 -4.54 -15.70
C ALA A 35 6.10 -4.85 -14.43
N SER A 36 6.38 -6.15 -14.21
CA SER A 36 7.32 -6.55 -13.15
C SER A 36 8.68 -5.89 -13.36
N GLY A 37 9.32 -5.45 -12.29
CA GLY A 37 10.60 -4.76 -12.35
C GLY A 37 10.54 -3.29 -12.80
N SER A 38 9.36 -2.68 -12.98
CA SER A 38 9.25 -1.26 -13.35
C SER A 38 9.52 -0.26 -12.21
N GLY A 39 9.76 -0.73 -10.98
CA GLY A 39 10.11 0.12 -9.84
C GLY A 39 8.95 0.41 -8.85
N LYS A 40 7.75 -0.15 -9.06
CA LYS A 40 6.55 0.12 -8.26
C LYS A 40 6.74 -0.07 -6.75
N SER A 41 7.22 -1.25 -6.34
CA SER A 41 7.48 -1.56 -4.92
C SER A 41 8.59 -0.71 -4.33
N THR A 42 9.60 -0.36 -5.14
CA THR A 42 10.69 0.54 -4.72
C THR A 42 10.13 1.95 -4.45
N LEU A 43 9.22 2.43 -5.29
CA LEU A 43 8.54 3.72 -5.08
C LEU A 43 7.76 3.72 -3.75
N LEU A 44 6.95 2.69 -3.48
CA LEU A 44 6.24 2.56 -2.20
C LEU A 44 7.21 2.56 -1.01
N ARG A 45 8.32 1.85 -1.12
CA ARG A 45 9.33 1.76 -0.06
C ARG A 45 10.08 3.07 0.15
N CYS A 46 10.20 3.90 -0.86
CA CYS A 46 10.74 5.26 -0.70
C CYS A 46 9.74 6.18 0.03
N ILE A 47 8.43 6.01 -0.17
CA ILE A 47 7.41 6.83 0.51
C ILE A 47 7.44 6.63 2.04
N ASN A 48 7.65 5.39 2.53
CA ASN A 48 7.73 5.10 3.96
C ASN A 48 9.17 4.99 4.50
N LEU A 49 10.15 5.41 3.70
CA LEU A 49 11.58 5.37 4.04
C LEU A 49 12.13 3.97 4.36
N LEU A 50 11.50 2.88 3.90
CA LEU A 50 12.12 1.56 3.91
C LEU A 50 13.29 1.48 2.93
N GLU A 51 13.23 2.29 1.86
CA GLU A 51 14.34 2.57 0.97
C GLU A 51 14.62 4.07 1.00
N THR A 52 15.86 4.45 1.22
CA THR A 52 16.27 5.86 1.18
C THR A 52 16.47 6.27 -0.27
N PRO A 53 15.81 7.33 -0.76
CA PRO A 53 16.08 7.89 -2.09
C PRO A 53 17.55 8.31 -2.25
N ASP A 54 18.09 8.20 -3.46
CA ASP A 54 19.44 8.69 -3.76
C ASP A 54 19.43 10.18 -4.17
N ALA A 55 18.30 10.66 -4.70
CA ALA A 55 18.05 12.07 -5.02
C ALA A 55 16.55 12.36 -5.10
N GLY A 56 16.20 13.64 -5.13
CA GLY A 56 14.83 14.11 -5.10
C GLY A 56 14.26 14.18 -3.68
N HIS A 57 12.97 14.50 -3.58
CA HIS A 57 12.31 14.75 -2.31
C HIS A 57 11.01 13.97 -2.19
N VAL A 58 10.68 13.58 -0.97
CA VAL A 58 9.38 13.03 -0.57
C VAL A 58 8.85 13.86 0.59
N TRP A 59 7.77 14.58 0.38
CA TRP A 59 7.08 15.29 1.46
C TRP A 59 5.88 14.48 1.95
N PHE A 60 5.71 14.44 3.25
CA PHE A 60 4.54 13.88 3.90
C PHE A 60 3.99 14.90 4.90
N HIS A 61 2.72 15.30 4.73
CA HIS A 61 2.11 16.42 5.47
C HIS A 61 2.93 17.73 5.44
N GLY A 62 3.62 17.98 4.34
CA GLY A 62 4.46 19.17 4.17
C GLY A 62 5.85 19.08 4.81
N ALA A 63 6.17 18.00 5.49
CA ALA A 63 7.53 17.73 6.00
C ALA A 63 8.33 16.96 4.94
N ASP A 64 9.51 17.44 4.60
CA ASP A 64 10.44 16.76 3.69
C ASP A 64 11.10 15.58 4.41
N LEU A 65 10.84 14.37 3.91
CA LEU A 65 11.39 13.13 4.47
C LEU A 65 12.87 12.90 4.08
N ALA A 66 13.41 13.67 3.14
CA ALA A 66 14.83 13.66 2.78
C ALA A 66 15.67 14.63 3.64
N ALA A 67 15.03 15.43 4.51
CA ALA A 67 15.73 16.37 5.36
C ALA A 67 16.60 15.66 6.43
N GLU A 68 17.68 16.31 6.85
CA GLU A 68 18.49 15.86 7.98
C GLU A 68 17.63 15.77 9.26
N HIS A 69 17.80 14.70 10.03
CA HIS A 69 17.13 14.46 11.32
C HIS A 69 15.64 14.13 11.28
N VAL A 70 15.13 13.56 10.16
CA VAL A 70 13.76 13.02 10.15
C VAL A 70 13.64 11.84 11.11
N ASP A 71 12.66 11.93 12.01
CA ASP A 71 12.28 10.78 12.85
C ASP A 71 11.48 9.76 12.02
N VAL A 72 12.22 8.82 11.42
CA VAL A 72 11.65 7.76 10.56
C VAL A 72 10.57 6.95 11.28
N ASN A 73 10.70 6.75 12.60
CA ASN A 73 9.70 6.00 13.35
C ASN A 73 8.38 6.75 13.43
N ARG A 74 8.41 8.07 13.67
CA ARG A 74 7.20 8.91 13.63
C ARG A 74 6.54 8.93 12.26
N VAL A 75 7.32 8.95 11.18
CA VAL A 75 6.78 8.85 9.82
C VAL A 75 6.07 7.51 9.64
N ARG A 76 6.71 6.41 10.00
CA ARG A 76 6.16 5.05 9.87
C ARG A 76 4.96 4.78 10.78
N GLU A 77 4.82 5.51 11.87
CA GLU A 77 3.59 5.45 12.69
C GLU A 77 2.36 5.98 11.95
N LYS A 78 2.56 6.88 10.98
CA LYS A 78 1.51 7.54 10.21
C LYS A 78 1.32 6.96 8.82
N ILE A 79 2.21 6.09 8.38
CA ILE A 79 2.15 5.43 7.08
C ILE A 79 2.09 3.92 7.31
N GLY A 80 0.89 3.36 7.21
CA GLY A 80 0.68 1.92 7.24
C GLY A 80 1.17 1.26 5.95
N MET A 81 1.75 0.07 6.05
CA MET A 81 2.18 -0.70 4.87
C MET A 81 1.74 -2.15 4.96
N VAL A 82 1.12 -2.60 3.88
CA VAL A 82 0.72 -3.99 3.65
C VAL A 82 1.55 -4.54 2.51
N PHE A 83 2.29 -5.60 2.78
CA PHE A 83 3.23 -6.23 1.84
C PHE A 83 2.57 -7.37 1.06
N GLN A 84 3.20 -7.77 -0.03
CA GLN A 84 2.87 -8.96 -0.81
C GLN A 84 2.89 -10.24 0.07
N GLY A 85 3.93 -10.42 0.89
CA GLY A 85 3.95 -11.40 1.96
C GLY A 85 3.25 -10.83 3.20
N PHE A 86 2.53 -11.66 3.93
CA PHE A 86 1.70 -11.21 5.07
C PHE A 86 2.52 -10.60 6.21
N ASN A 87 3.77 -11.03 6.39
CA ASN A 87 4.72 -10.56 7.39
C ASN A 87 4.15 -10.55 8.82
N LEU A 88 3.30 -11.53 9.15
CA LEU A 88 2.77 -11.70 10.49
C LEU A 88 3.82 -12.31 11.42
N PHE A 89 3.74 -11.97 12.70
CA PHE A 89 4.56 -12.58 13.74
C PHE A 89 4.02 -13.96 14.05
N ASN A 90 4.69 -15.01 13.54
CA ASN A 90 4.22 -16.40 13.62
C ASN A 90 4.17 -16.99 15.04
N ASN A 91 4.85 -16.36 16.00
CA ASN A 91 4.86 -16.72 17.41
C ASN A 91 3.77 -16.00 18.24
N MET A 92 2.84 -15.31 17.58
CA MET A 92 1.77 -14.52 18.19
C MET A 92 0.41 -14.91 17.59
N ASN A 93 -0.66 -14.79 18.36
CA ASN A 93 -2.02 -14.89 17.86
C ASN A 93 -2.41 -13.64 17.02
N VAL A 94 -3.60 -13.64 16.45
CA VAL A 94 -4.12 -12.55 15.61
C VAL A 94 -4.19 -11.22 16.38
N LEU A 95 -4.77 -11.23 17.58
CA LEU A 95 -4.92 -10.02 18.39
C LEU A 95 -3.57 -9.45 18.83
N ASP A 96 -2.64 -10.31 19.24
CA ASP A 96 -1.29 -9.89 19.63
C ASP A 96 -0.53 -9.27 18.46
N ASN A 97 -0.70 -9.79 17.22
CA ASN A 97 -0.17 -9.16 16.01
C ASN A 97 -0.69 -7.72 15.83
N CYS A 98 -1.96 -7.49 16.11
CA CYS A 98 -2.60 -6.17 15.95
C CYS A 98 -2.24 -5.19 17.07
N THR A 99 -2.03 -5.68 18.30
CA THR A 99 -1.81 -4.83 19.47
C THR A 99 -0.34 -4.52 19.77
N LEU A 100 0.59 -5.32 19.23
CA LEU A 100 2.01 -5.21 19.53
C LEU A 100 2.56 -3.79 19.29
N ALA A 101 2.36 -3.26 18.10
CA ALA A 101 2.94 -1.97 17.73
C ALA A 101 2.33 -0.79 18.52
N PRO A 102 0.98 -0.62 18.62
CA PRO A 102 0.39 0.45 19.40
C PRO A 102 0.84 0.45 20.87
N VAL A 103 0.96 -0.72 21.49
CA VAL A 103 1.39 -0.86 22.88
C VAL A 103 2.89 -0.61 23.05
N THR A 104 3.72 -1.20 22.19
CA THR A 104 5.19 -1.07 22.27
C THR A 104 5.63 0.38 22.06
N LEU A 105 5.00 1.09 21.12
CA LEU A 105 5.27 2.50 20.85
C LEU A 105 4.55 3.45 21.81
N LYS A 106 3.87 2.92 22.82
CA LYS A 106 3.15 3.69 23.86
C LYS A 106 2.10 4.66 23.31
N LYS A 107 1.54 4.35 22.12
CA LYS A 107 0.41 5.12 21.55
C LYS A 107 -0.88 4.89 22.33
N MET A 108 -1.06 3.67 22.83
CA MET A 108 -2.28 3.22 23.54
C MET A 108 -1.90 2.33 24.72
N GLY A 109 -2.75 2.33 25.74
CA GLY A 109 -2.74 1.31 26.77
C GLY A 109 -3.19 -0.05 26.23
N LYS A 110 -2.82 -1.15 26.91
CA LYS A 110 -3.13 -2.51 26.43
C LYS A 110 -4.62 -2.72 26.19
N ALA A 111 -5.48 -2.32 27.12
CA ALA A 111 -6.93 -2.48 27.00
C ALA A 111 -7.51 -1.70 25.81
N GLU A 112 -7.06 -0.46 25.61
CA GLU A 112 -7.46 0.38 24.48
C GLU A 112 -6.97 -0.22 23.14
N ALA A 113 -5.73 -0.71 23.09
CA ALA A 113 -5.19 -1.37 21.90
C ALA A 113 -5.97 -2.63 21.56
N GLU A 114 -6.40 -3.43 22.54
CA GLU A 114 -7.24 -4.61 22.30
C GLU A 114 -8.62 -4.22 21.77
N GLU A 115 -9.24 -3.16 22.29
CA GLU A 115 -10.53 -2.67 21.78
C GLU A 115 -10.42 -2.16 20.33
N VAL A 116 -9.38 -1.37 20.03
CA VAL A 116 -9.09 -0.89 18.66
C VAL A 116 -8.86 -2.07 17.72
N ALA A 117 -8.06 -3.05 18.14
CA ALA A 117 -7.76 -4.23 17.34
C ALA A 117 -9.01 -5.07 17.03
N LEU A 118 -9.88 -5.27 18.03
CA LEU A 118 -11.12 -6.02 17.82
C LEU A 118 -12.05 -5.32 16.82
N ARG A 119 -12.18 -3.98 16.89
CA ARG A 119 -12.94 -3.21 15.89
C ARG A 119 -12.39 -3.37 14.47
N HIS A 120 -11.07 -3.30 14.31
CA HIS A 120 -10.47 -3.50 12.98
C HIS A 120 -10.55 -4.96 12.51
N LEU A 121 -10.45 -5.95 13.41
CA LEU A 121 -10.67 -7.35 13.06
C LEU A 121 -12.12 -7.61 12.64
N GLU A 122 -13.09 -6.96 13.28
CA GLU A 122 -14.49 -7.01 12.86
C GLU A 122 -14.70 -6.40 11.47
N SER A 123 -14.10 -5.22 11.19
CA SER A 123 -14.20 -4.56 9.87
C SER A 123 -13.64 -5.39 8.72
N VAL A 124 -12.67 -6.28 9.00
CA VAL A 124 -12.11 -7.22 8.00
C VAL A 124 -12.72 -8.63 8.08
N GLY A 125 -13.79 -8.82 8.90
CA GLY A 125 -14.52 -10.10 9.03
C GLY A 125 -13.75 -11.20 9.77
N LEU A 126 -12.91 -10.83 10.74
CA LEU A 126 -12.05 -11.76 11.48
C LEU A 126 -12.18 -11.64 13.02
N ALA A 127 -13.28 -11.08 13.53
CA ALA A 127 -13.50 -10.94 14.97
C ALA A 127 -13.40 -12.29 15.71
N ASP A 128 -14.02 -13.35 15.17
CA ASP A 128 -14.02 -14.70 15.76
C ASP A 128 -12.61 -15.35 15.77
N PHE A 129 -11.68 -14.83 14.96
CA PHE A 129 -10.32 -15.33 14.86
C PHE A 129 -9.32 -14.60 15.75
N ALA A 130 -9.75 -13.65 16.59
CA ALA A 130 -8.87 -12.80 17.39
C ALA A 130 -7.84 -13.59 18.24
N ARG A 131 -8.21 -14.74 18.75
CA ARG A 131 -7.33 -15.60 19.57
C ARG A 131 -6.71 -16.78 18.79
N ALA A 132 -6.95 -16.85 17.47
CA ALA A 132 -6.42 -17.91 16.63
C ALA A 132 -4.91 -17.77 16.44
N ASP A 133 -4.21 -18.89 16.30
CA ASP A 133 -2.83 -18.93 15.84
C ASP A 133 -2.79 -18.52 14.37
N VAL A 134 -1.96 -17.53 14.04
CA VAL A 134 -1.84 -17.03 12.66
C VAL A 134 -1.35 -18.08 11.67
N ASN A 135 -0.67 -19.14 12.12
CA ASN A 135 -0.20 -20.22 11.28
C ASN A 135 -1.37 -21.04 10.69
N ASN A 136 -2.49 -21.10 11.40
CA ASN A 136 -3.69 -21.87 11.01
C ASN A 136 -4.64 -21.08 10.07
N LEU A 137 -4.32 -19.85 9.74
CA LEU A 137 -5.14 -19.00 8.87
C LEU A 137 -4.87 -19.27 7.39
N SER A 138 -5.91 -19.12 6.55
CA SER A 138 -5.76 -19.09 5.09
C SER A 138 -4.93 -17.85 4.64
N GLY A 139 -4.43 -17.86 3.41
CA GLY A 139 -3.70 -16.72 2.85
C GLY A 139 -4.50 -15.42 2.90
N GLY A 140 -5.78 -15.45 2.49
CA GLY A 140 -6.65 -14.28 2.55
C GLY A 140 -6.95 -13.80 3.97
N GLN A 141 -7.11 -14.72 4.92
CA GLN A 141 -7.24 -14.36 6.34
C GLN A 141 -5.96 -13.70 6.86
N LYS A 142 -4.77 -14.24 6.55
CA LYS A 142 -3.49 -13.65 6.92
C LYS A 142 -3.34 -12.22 6.36
N GLN A 143 -3.74 -12.02 5.10
CA GLN A 143 -3.68 -10.70 4.48
C GLN A 143 -4.65 -9.71 5.14
N ARG A 144 -5.87 -10.14 5.46
CA ARG A 144 -6.82 -9.29 6.19
C ARG A 144 -6.35 -8.97 7.61
N VAL A 145 -5.66 -9.89 8.30
CA VAL A 145 -4.98 -9.59 9.58
C VAL A 145 -3.87 -8.57 9.37
N ALA A 146 -3.07 -8.66 8.31
CA ALA A 146 -2.02 -7.68 8.01
C ALA A 146 -2.60 -6.27 7.77
N ILE A 147 -3.75 -6.18 7.09
CA ILE A 147 -4.48 -4.91 6.93
C ILE A 147 -4.97 -4.38 8.29
N ALA A 148 -5.66 -5.22 9.09
CA ALA A 148 -6.15 -4.84 10.41
C ALA A 148 -5.01 -4.38 11.32
N ARG A 149 -3.87 -5.07 11.32
CA ARG A 149 -2.66 -4.70 12.06
C ARG A 149 -2.16 -3.30 11.67
N ALA A 150 -2.11 -3.01 10.38
CA ALA A 150 -1.68 -1.69 9.91
C ALA A 150 -2.66 -0.59 10.35
N LEU A 151 -3.97 -0.84 10.29
CA LEU A 151 -5.02 0.09 10.71
C LEU A 151 -5.01 0.36 12.21
N CYS A 152 -4.56 -0.59 13.06
CA CYS A 152 -4.44 -0.40 14.51
C CYS A 152 -3.46 0.72 14.89
N MET A 153 -2.54 1.09 14.01
CA MET A 153 -1.67 2.25 14.18
C MET A 153 -2.35 3.58 13.88
N GLN A 154 -3.59 3.58 13.39
CA GLN A 154 -4.34 4.76 12.96
C GLN A 154 -3.53 5.62 11.98
N PRO A 155 -3.12 5.03 10.83
CA PRO A 155 -2.30 5.73 9.85
C PRO A 155 -3.13 6.77 9.09
N ASP A 156 -2.44 7.81 8.60
CA ASP A 156 -3.03 8.81 7.72
C ASP A 156 -2.96 8.37 6.24
N LEU A 157 -2.06 7.44 5.92
CA LEU A 157 -1.82 6.87 4.59
C LEU A 157 -1.61 5.36 4.68
N MET A 158 -2.26 4.61 3.80
CA MET A 158 -2.02 3.17 3.61
C MET A 158 -1.32 2.88 2.29
N LEU A 159 -0.23 2.15 2.36
CA LEU A 159 0.52 1.65 1.21
C LEU A 159 0.26 0.15 1.04
N PHE A 160 -0.09 -0.27 -0.16
CA PHE A 160 -0.33 -1.67 -0.50
C PHE A 160 0.63 -2.12 -1.62
N ASP A 161 1.52 -3.04 -1.30
CA ASP A 161 2.50 -3.61 -2.25
C ASP A 161 2.02 -4.99 -2.72
N GLU A 162 1.27 -5.04 -3.82
CA GLU A 162 0.71 -6.26 -4.43
C GLU A 162 -0.01 -7.16 -3.41
N PRO A 163 -1.04 -6.68 -2.69
CA PRO A 163 -1.62 -7.36 -1.54
C PRO A 163 -2.34 -8.68 -1.87
N THR A 164 -2.58 -8.96 -3.15
CA THR A 164 -3.30 -10.16 -3.61
C THR A 164 -2.43 -11.16 -4.36
N SER A 165 -1.20 -10.80 -4.71
CA SER A 165 -0.36 -11.61 -5.61
C SER A 165 0.10 -12.97 -5.03
N ALA A 166 0.05 -13.13 -3.69
CA ALA A 166 0.37 -14.39 -3.01
C ALA A 166 -0.88 -15.21 -2.64
N LEU A 167 -2.06 -14.86 -3.19
CA LEU A 167 -3.34 -15.46 -2.85
C LEU A 167 -3.89 -16.31 -4.00
N ASP A 168 -4.66 -17.33 -3.63
CA ASP A 168 -5.46 -18.07 -4.60
C ASP A 168 -6.54 -17.18 -5.19
N PRO A 169 -6.85 -17.27 -6.51
CA PRO A 169 -7.82 -16.42 -7.20
C PRO A 169 -9.20 -16.37 -6.52
N GLU A 170 -9.65 -17.48 -5.92
CA GLU A 170 -10.95 -17.58 -5.26
C GLU A 170 -11.09 -16.67 -4.05
N ILE A 171 -9.96 -16.35 -3.37
CA ILE A 171 -9.96 -15.53 -2.14
C ILE A 171 -9.49 -14.09 -2.34
N VAL A 172 -9.01 -13.73 -3.53
CA VAL A 172 -8.61 -12.35 -3.90
C VAL A 172 -9.75 -11.36 -3.63
N GLY A 173 -10.99 -11.74 -4.00
CA GLY A 173 -12.17 -10.90 -3.86
C GLY A 173 -12.41 -10.40 -2.43
N GLU A 174 -12.14 -11.21 -1.41
CA GLU A 174 -12.34 -10.84 0.00
C GLU A 174 -11.38 -9.71 0.43
N VAL A 175 -10.12 -9.76 -0.01
CA VAL A 175 -9.13 -8.72 0.30
C VAL A 175 -9.45 -7.42 -0.44
N LEU A 176 -9.81 -7.52 -1.73
CA LEU A 176 -10.20 -6.36 -2.53
C LEU A 176 -11.45 -5.68 -1.97
N GLU A 177 -12.39 -6.43 -1.41
CA GLU A 177 -13.59 -5.87 -0.78
C GLU A 177 -13.25 -5.05 0.48
N VAL A 178 -12.31 -5.54 1.30
CA VAL A 178 -11.80 -4.75 2.43
C VAL A 178 -11.17 -3.44 1.94
N MET A 179 -10.36 -3.50 0.89
CA MET A 179 -9.72 -2.30 0.33
C MET A 179 -10.74 -1.32 -0.27
N ARG A 180 -11.82 -1.81 -0.91
CA ARG A 180 -12.92 -0.96 -1.40
C ARG A 180 -13.62 -0.21 -0.25
N ARG A 181 -13.86 -0.89 0.87
CA ARG A 181 -14.46 -0.26 2.05
C ARG A 181 -13.56 0.82 2.62
N LEU A 182 -12.26 0.57 2.73
CA LEU A 182 -11.30 1.58 3.18
C LEU A 182 -11.29 2.81 2.26
N ALA A 183 -11.39 2.62 0.94
CA ALA A 183 -11.52 3.71 -0.02
C ALA A 183 -12.82 4.50 0.20
N ALA A 184 -13.97 3.81 0.36
CA ALA A 184 -15.26 4.42 0.62
C ALA A 184 -15.31 5.21 1.95
N ASP A 185 -14.54 4.75 2.95
CA ASP A 185 -14.39 5.42 4.24
C ASP A 185 -13.42 6.62 4.18
N GLY A 186 -12.88 6.94 2.99
CA GLY A 186 -12.00 8.10 2.77
C GLY A 186 -10.55 7.88 3.17
N MET A 187 -10.10 6.63 3.32
CA MET A 187 -8.69 6.33 3.59
C MET A 187 -7.82 6.74 2.40
N THR A 188 -6.76 7.51 2.65
CA THR A 188 -5.76 7.79 1.62
C THR A 188 -4.95 6.54 1.34
N MET A 189 -4.86 6.14 0.08
CA MET A 189 -4.17 4.90 -0.29
C MET A 189 -3.27 5.07 -1.50
N VAL A 190 -2.10 4.42 -1.48
CA VAL A 190 -1.29 4.16 -2.67
C VAL A 190 -1.19 2.65 -2.83
N VAL A 191 -1.68 2.13 -3.95
CA VAL A 191 -1.86 0.70 -4.18
C VAL A 191 -1.08 0.26 -5.40
N VAL A 192 -0.10 -0.61 -5.22
CA VAL A 192 0.51 -1.37 -6.33
C VAL A 192 -0.28 -2.65 -6.51
N THR A 193 -0.82 -2.90 -7.71
CA THR A 193 -1.63 -4.08 -7.96
C THR A 193 -1.60 -4.50 -9.43
N HIS A 194 -1.92 -5.77 -9.67
CA HIS A 194 -2.22 -6.35 -10.97
C HIS A 194 -3.74 -6.54 -11.19
N GLU A 195 -4.57 -6.15 -10.22
CA GLU A 195 -6.03 -6.23 -10.28
C GLU A 195 -6.59 -5.03 -11.05
N MET A 196 -6.67 -5.16 -12.39
CA MET A 196 -7.06 -4.03 -13.26
C MET A 196 -8.51 -3.57 -13.02
N ALA A 197 -9.41 -4.49 -12.67
CA ALA A 197 -10.78 -4.13 -12.31
C ALA A 197 -10.84 -3.29 -11.02
N PHE A 198 -9.99 -3.58 -10.03
CA PHE A 198 -9.86 -2.76 -8.84
C PHE A 198 -9.30 -1.38 -9.20
N ALA A 199 -8.18 -1.32 -9.95
CA ALA A 199 -7.57 -0.06 -10.37
C ALA A 199 -8.56 0.83 -11.13
N ARG A 200 -9.39 0.25 -12.01
CA ARG A 200 -10.39 0.98 -12.79
C ARG A 200 -11.55 1.53 -11.96
N ASN A 201 -12.03 0.74 -10.98
CA ASN A 201 -13.31 1.03 -10.33
C ASN A 201 -13.17 1.75 -8.97
N VAL A 202 -11.97 1.76 -8.37
CA VAL A 202 -11.75 2.24 -7.00
C VAL A 202 -10.80 3.43 -6.95
N SER A 203 -9.92 3.57 -7.95
CA SER A 203 -8.91 4.63 -7.93
C SER A 203 -9.47 5.98 -8.38
N ASP A 204 -8.95 7.05 -7.78
CA ASP A 204 -9.12 8.43 -8.26
C ASP A 204 -8.10 8.75 -9.36
N GLU A 205 -6.90 8.20 -9.25
CA GLU A 205 -5.84 8.33 -10.25
C GLU A 205 -5.13 6.99 -10.44
N VAL A 206 -4.83 6.65 -11.69
CA VAL A 206 -4.00 5.50 -12.06
C VAL A 206 -2.69 6.00 -12.65
N VAL A 207 -1.59 5.42 -12.18
CA VAL A 207 -0.23 5.72 -12.60
C VAL A 207 0.36 4.49 -13.27
N PHE A 208 0.73 4.60 -14.54
CA PHE A 208 1.43 3.54 -15.26
C PHE A 208 2.93 3.77 -15.21
N MET A 209 3.65 2.81 -14.61
CA MET A 209 5.12 2.83 -14.54
C MET A 209 5.73 1.87 -15.56
N ASP A 210 6.72 2.36 -16.31
CA ASP A 210 7.55 1.54 -17.21
C ASP A 210 9.02 1.94 -17.06
N LYS A 211 9.92 0.97 -16.87
CA LYS A 211 11.38 1.15 -16.80
C LYS A 211 11.85 2.28 -15.87
N GLY A 212 11.23 2.39 -14.70
CA GLY A 212 11.64 3.32 -13.66
C GLY A 212 11.09 4.74 -13.80
N VAL A 213 10.20 5.00 -14.75
CA VAL A 213 9.53 6.30 -14.91
C VAL A 213 8.01 6.16 -14.84
N ILE A 214 7.33 7.24 -14.49
CA ILE A 214 5.89 7.36 -14.72
C ILE A 214 5.69 7.69 -16.20
N ALA A 215 5.26 6.70 -16.98
CA ALA A 215 5.06 6.85 -18.41
C ALA A 215 3.72 7.56 -18.73
N GLU A 216 2.69 7.31 -17.91
CA GLU A 216 1.37 7.94 -18.04
C GLU A 216 0.65 7.94 -16.69
N LYS A 217 -0.14 8.96 -16.41
CA LYS A 217 -1.04 9.01 -15.26
C LYS A 217 -2.31 9.78 -15.58
N GLY A 218 -3.40 9.46 -14.90
CA GLY A 218 -4.67 10.15 -15.07
C GLY A 218 -5.86 9.42 -14.46
N ALA A 219 -7.05 9.97 -14.71
CA ALA A 219 -8.29 9.35 -14.28
C ALA A 219 -8.44 7.93 -14.88
N PRO A 220 -8.94 6.96 -14.08
CA PRO A 220 -9.08 5.57 -14.53
C PRO A 220 -9.82 5.43 -15.86
N GLU A 221 -10.97 6.12 -16.01
CA GLU A 221 -11.78 6.04 -17.24
C GLU A 221 -10.98 6.39 -18.49
N LYS A 222 -10.15 7.46 -18.41
CA LYS A 222 -9.32 7.90 -19.53
C LYS A 222 -8.18 6.92 -19.79
N LEU A 223 -7.45 6.54 -18.75
CA LEU A 223 -6.26 5.71 -18.88
C LEU A 223 -6.58 4.29 -19.39
N PHE A 224 -7.72 3.71 -18.97
CA PHE A 224 -8.14 2.38 -19.40
C PHE A 224 -8.84 2.37 -20.77
N SER A 225 -9.54 3.46 -21.18
CA SER A 225 -10.28 3.50 -22.44
C SER A 225 -9.50 4.14 -23.60
N LEU A 226 -8.69 5.16 -23.30
CA LEU A 226 -7.98 5.97 -24.29
C LEU A 226 -6.54 6.28 -23.83
N PRO A 227 -5.71 5.28 -23.56
CA PRO A 227 -4.32 5.51 -23.16
C PRO A 227 -3.56 6.25 -24.26
N GLU A 228 -2.85 7.31 -23.89
CA GLU A 228 -2.11 8.17 -24.83
C GLU A 228 -0.71 7.59 -25.12
N HIS A 229 -0.06 7.03 -24.11
CA HIS A 229 1.30 6.53 -24.25
C HIS A 229 1.32 5.13 -24.89
N PRO A 230 2.16 4.87 -25.91
CA PRO A 230 2.19 3.58 -26.62
C PRO A 230 2.43 2.37 -25.70
N ARG A 231 3.29 2.52 -24.70
CA ARG A 231 3.58 1.44 -23.74
C ARG A 231 2.39 1.15 -22.81
N THR A 232 1.60 2.16 -22.44
CA THR A 232 0.37 1.96 -21.69
C THR A 232 -0.63 1.16 -22.49
N ARG A 233 -0.81 1.49 -23.78
CA ARG A 233 -1.67 0.74 -24.71
C ARG A 233 -1.25 -0.71 -24.82
N GLU A 234 0.04 -0.96 -25.06
CA GLU A 234 0.60 -2.32 -25.16
C GLU A 234 0.40 -3.11 -23.87
N PHE A 235 0.58 -2.47 -22.71
CA PHE A 235 0.40 -3.12 -21.42
C PHE A 235 -1.08 -3.47 -21.17
N LEU A 236 -1.98 -2.51 -21.40
CA LEU A 236 -3.40 -2.69 -21.13
C LEU A 236 -4.10 -3.62 -22.12
N SER A 237 -3.65 -3.70 -23.40
CA SER A 237 -4.25 -4.61 -24.39
C SER A 237 -4.24 -6.06 -23.91
N ARG A 238 -3.21 -6.48 -23.18
CA ARG A 238 -3.09 -7.83 -22.62
C ARG A 238 -4.15 -8.15 -21.55
N TYR A 239 -4.76 -7.12 -20.96
CA TYR A 239 -5.79 -7.25 -19.91
C TYR A 239 -7.20 -6.93 -20.40
N LEU A 240 -7.34 -6.27 -21.55
CA LEU A 240 -8.63 -5.88 -22.11
C LEU A 240 -9.15 -6.88 -23.17
N GLU A 241 -8.27 -7.75 -23.66
CA GLU A 241 -8.59 -8.80 -24.65
C GLU A 241 -8.96 -10.16 -24.01
N GLY A 242 -9.01 -10.26 -22.70
CA GLY A 242 -9.46 -11.41 -21.90
C GLY A 242 -10.74 -11.08 -21.19
#